data_bf0616220abcdf7caf12827a2039db11
#
_entry.id   bf0616220abcdf7caf12827a2039db11
#
_cell.length_a   1.000
_cell.length_b   1.000
_cell.length_c   1.000
_cell.angle_alpha   90.00
_cell.angle_beta   90.00
_cell.angle_gamma   90.00
#
_symmetry.space_group_name_H-M   'P 1'
#
loop_
_entity.id
_entity.type
_entity.pdbx_description
1 polymer ?
#
loop_
_entity_poly.entity_id
_entity_poly.type
_entity_poly.pdbx_seq_one_letter_code
_entity_poly.pdbx_strand_id
1 'polypeptide(L)'
;MLLGLLVYSNTFHAPFFFDDMAFTDFPRAQDIGNIKSYFTQITGPLGERPFTLTTFALNYAISGTGFAGHNVGSTGFHVVNIALHLLNTVLVYAFVLLTGGLAGIERRVSVPAAFLTSAAFVLHPLQTEAVTYLVTRSML
;
A
#
# COMPACT_ATOMS: atom_id res chain seq x y z
N MET A 1 -10.74 -4.12 10.71
CA MET A 1 -9.64 -4.94 10.16
C MET A 1 -10.15 -6.17 9.39
N LEU A 2 -10.94 -7.08 10.03
CA LEU A 2 -11.46 -8.29 9.34
C LEU A 2 -12.28 -7.96 8.07
N LEU A 3 -13.12 -6.93 8.10
CA LEU A 3 -13.88 -6.50 6.93
C LEU A 3 -12.98 -6.09 5.76
N GLY A 4 -11.90 -5.35 6.02
CA GLY A 4 -10.94 -4.99 4.98
C GLY A 4 -10.26 -6.20 4.36
N LEU A 5 -9.85 -7.18 5.18
CA LEU A 5 -9.27 -8.43 4.67
C LEU A 5 -10.26 -9.22 3.82
N LEU A 6 -11.53 -9.27 4.21
CA LEU A 6 -12.58 -9.95 3.44
C LEU A 6 -12.84 -9.26 2.10
N VAL A 7 -12.97 -7.93 2.09
CA VAL A 7 -13.25 -7.16 0.87
C VAL A 7 -12.12 -7.28 -0.14
N TYR A 8 -10.86 -7.26 0.32
CA TYR A 8 -9.67 -7.34 -0.55
C TYR A 8 -9.11 -8.76 -0.72
N SER A 9 -9.81 -9.79 -0.24
CA SER A 9 -9.33 -11.19 -0.31
C SER A 9 -9.10 -11.70 -1.72
N ASN A 10 -9.89 -11.26 -2.68
CA ASN A 10 -9.75 -11.60 -4.10
C ASN A 10 -8.49 -10.98 -4.74
N THR A 11 -7.98 -9.89 -4.19
CA THR A 11 -6.81 -9.18 -4.71
C THR A 11 -5.53 -10.00 -4.59
N PHE A 12 -5.44 -10.92 -3.62
CA PHE A 12 -4.24 -11.76 -3.43
C PHE A 12 -3.84 -12.59 -4.66
N HIS A 13 -4.78 -12.89 -5.53
CA HIS A 13 -4.56 -13.69 -6.74
C HIS A 13 -4.63 -12.86 -8.02
N ALA A 14 -4.76 -11.54 -7.90
CA ALA A 14 -4.80 -10.66 -9.06
C ALA A 14 -3.41 -10.67 -9.75
N PRO A 15 -3.36 -10.85 -11.08
CA PRO A 15 -2.12 -10.75 -11.83
C PRO A 15 -1.64 -9.29 -11.88
N PHE A 16 -0.38 -9.11 -12.28
CA PHE A 16 0.12 -7.79 -12.67
C PHE A 16 -0.70 -7.27 -13.86
N PHE A 17 -1.16 -6.04 -13.78
CA PHE A 17 -2.04 -5.48 -14.77
C PHE A 17 -1.50 -4.14 -15.27
N PHE A 18 -1.54 -3.94 -16.60
CA PHE A 18 -1.21 -2.67 -17.26
C PHE A 18 0.13 -2.08 -16.80
N ASP A 19 0.10 -0.97 -16.08
CA ASP A 19 1.29 -0.24 -15.63
C ASP A 19 2.11 -1.02 -14.58
N ASP A 20 1.53 -2.04 -13.95
CA ASP A 20 2.28 -2.91 -13.03
C ASP A 20 3.40 -3.66 -13.77
N MET A 21 3.23 -3.93 -15.06
CA MET A 21 4.25 -4.56 -15.88
C MET A 21 5.49 -3.68 -16.05
N ALA A 22 5.32 -2.35 -16.04
CA ALA A 22 6.45 -1.43 -16.10
C ALA A 22 7.41 -1.57 -14.89
N PHE A 23 6.90 -2.04 -13.75
CA PHE A 23 7.74 -2.34 -12.58
C PHE A 23 8.50 -3.65 -12.71
N THR A 24 7.91 -4.64 -13.36
CA THR A 24 8.59 -5.92 -13.61
C THR A 24 9.75 -5.74 -14.59
N ASP A 25 9.66 -4.73 -15.46
CA ASP A 25 10.68 -4.39 -16.44
C ASP A 25 11.69 -3.34 -15.96
N PHE A 26 11.59 -2.91 -14.69
CA PHE A 26 12.46 -1.88 -14.12
C PHE A 26 13.49 -2.48 -13.14
N PRO A 27 14.65 -2.94 -13.64
CA PRO A 27 15.65 -3.67 -12.84
C PRO A 27 16.12 -2.90 -11.60
N ARG A 28 16.11 -1.57 -11.69
CA ARG A 28 16.52 -0.70 -10.59
C ARG A 28 15.63 -0.84 -9.35
N ALA A 29 14.31 -1.05 -9.54
CA ALA A 29 13.35 -1.23 -8.45
C ALA A 29 13.43 -2.62 -7.79
N GLN A 30 14.21 -3.54 -8.37
CA GLN A 30 14.31 -4.92 -7.92
C GLN A 30 15.53 -5.19 -7.04
N ASP A 31 16.48 -4.27 -6.99
CA ASP A 31 17.71 -4.45 -6.24
C ASP A 31 17.74 -3.53 -5.02
N ILE A 32 17.71 -4.14 -3.84
CA ILE A 32 17.80 -3.45 -2.56
C ILE A 32 19.11 -2.63 -2.41
N GLY A 33 20.17 -3.02 -3.13
CA GLY A 33 21.44 -2.27 -3.17
C GLY A 33 21.28 -0.87 -3.77
N ASN A 34 20.24 -0.65 -4.57
CA ASN A 34 19.98 0.62 -5.23
C ASN A 34 19.25 1.67 -4.36
N ILE A 35 18.88 1.35 -3.10
CA ILE A 35 18.08 2.25 -2.24
C ILE A 35 18.67 3.66 -2.17
N LYS A 36 19.98 3.81 -2.00
CA LYS A 36 20.62 5.14 -1.98
C LYS A 36 20.35 5.92 -3.26
N SER A 37 20.35 5.24 -4.40
CA SER A 37 20.14 5.86 -5.70
C SER A 37 18.71 6.36 -5.89
N TYR A 38 17.71 5.78 -5.20
CA TYR A 38 16.32 6.25 -5.26
C TYR A 38 16.16 7.65 -4.69
N PHE A 39 16.96 7.99 -3.67
CA PHE A 39 16.92 9.30 -3.02
C PHE A 39 17.85 10.33 -3.66
N THR A 40 18.83 9.91 -4.44
CA THR A 40 19.85 10.81 -5.02
C THR A 40 19.70 11.04 -6.52
N GLN A 41 19.03 10.16 -7.23
CA GLN A 41 18.88 10.21 -8.67
C GLN A 41 17.40 10.18 -9.05
N ILE A 42 16.83 11.36 -9.22
CA ILE A 42 15.43 11.54 -9.67
C ILE A 42 15.41 11.37 -11.19
N THR A 43 15.41 10.12 -11.66
CA THR A 43 15.39 9.80 -13.09
C THR A 43 14.41 8.68 -13.40
N GLY A 44 13.61 8.87 -14.44
CA GLY A 44 12.63 7.89 -14.93
C GLY A 44 11.22 8.08 -14.38
N PRO A 45 10.24 7.33 -14.90
CA PRO A 45 8.82 7.51 -14.60
C PRO A 45 8.44 7.25 -13.13
N LEU A 46 9.34 6.65 -12.36
CA LEU A 46 9.17 6.34 -10.93
C LEU A 46 10.21 7.02 -10.04
N GLY A 47 11.14 7.80 -10.62
CA GLY A 47 12.24 8.45 -9.91
C GLY A 47 11.81 9.50 -8.88
N GLU A 48 10.53 9.89 -8.91
CA GLU A 48 9.95 10.86 -7.97
C GLU A 48 9.33 10.20 -6.71
N ARG A 49 9.44 8.86 -6.57
CA ARG A 49 8.77 8.10 -5.50
C ARG A 49 9.75 7.17 -4.76
N PRO A 50 10.79 7.71 -4.09
CA PRO A 50 11.85 6.90 -3.50
C PRO A 50 11.35 5.93 -2.42
N PHE A 51 10.38 6.32 -1.62
CA PHE A 51 9.77 5.43 -0.62
C PHE A 51 9.04 4.26 -1.26
N THR A 52 8.27 4.50 -2.32
CA THR A 52 7.57 3.45 -3.06
C THR A 52 8.56 2.47 -3.67
N LEU A 53 9.61 2.96 -4.34
CA LEU A 53 10.69 2.12 -4.88
C LEU A 53 11.37 1.28 -3.80
N THR A 54 11.62 1.85 -2.62
CA THR A 54 12.18 1.12 -1.47
C THR A 54 11.26 -0.02 -1.05
N THR A 55 9.95 0.20 -0.97
CA THR A 55 9.00 -0.87 -0.60
C THR A 55 8.93 -1.97 -1.66
N PHE A 56 9.11 -1.64 -2.94
CA PHE A 56 9.21 -2.63 -4.02
C PHE A 56 10.50 -3.44 -3.91
N ALA A 57 11.65 -2.78 -3.73
CA ALA A 57 12.93 -3.47 -3.56
C ALA A 57 12.91 -4.42 -2.34
N LEU A 58 12.28 -4.03 -1.24
CA LEU A 58 12.07 -4.90 -0.09
C LEU A 58 11.17 -6.09 -0.43
N ASN A 59 10.07 -5.87 -1.17
CA ASN A 59 9.22 -6.96 -1.63
C ASN A 59 10.02 -7.98 -2.47
N TYR A 60 10.82 -7.51 -3.44
CA TYR A 60 11.65 -8.38 -4.26
C TYR A 60 12.68 -9.14 -3.42
N ALA A 61 13.33 -8.47 -2.48
CA ALA A 61 14.32 -9.11 -1.60
C ALA A 61 13.73 -10.21 -0.72
N ILE A 62 12.49 -10.02 -0.22
CA ILE A 62 11.79 -11.00 0.62
C ILE A 62 11.23 -12.15 -0.21
N SER A 63 10.70 -11.86 -1.39
CA SER A 63 10.08 -12.86 -2.25
C SER A 63 11.09 -13.79 -2.93
N GLY A 64 12.38 -13.49 -2.88
CA GLY A 64 13.45 -14.29 -3.47
C GLY A 64 13.39 -14.41 -5.00
N THR A 65 12.55 -13.62 -5.64
CA THR A 65 12.33 -13.64 -7.08
C THR A 65 13.17 -12.55 -7.73
N GLY A 66 14.42 -12.89 -8.03
CA GLY A 66 15.22 -12.12 -8.97
C GLY A 66 14.61 -12.20 -10.38
N PHE A 67 14.88 -11.17 -11.16
CA PHE A 67 14.36 -10.87 -12.51
C PHE A 67 14.43 -11.98 -13.57
N ALA A 68 15.03 -13.13 -13.31
CA ALA A 68 15.30 -14.16 -14.32
C ALA A 68 14.19 -15.22 -14.49
N GLY A 69 13.10 -15.14 -13.76
CA GLY A 69 12.05 -16.15 -13.85
C GLY A 69 10.66 -15.54 -13.81
N HIS A 70 9.89 -15.80 -14.84
CA HIS A 70 8.51 -15.37 -15.10
C HIS A 70 7.45 -15.78 -14.05
N ASN A 71 7.84 -16.01 -12.79
CA ASN A 71 6.97 -16.44 -11.71
C ASN A 71 7.10 -15.55 -10.46
N VAL A 72 7.19 -14.22 -10.62
CA VAL A 72 7.00 -13.31 -9.50
C VAL A 72 5.53 -13.35 -9.13
N GLY A 73 5.19 -14.09 -8.10
CA GLY A 73 3.82 -14.08 -7.59
C GLY A 73 3.46 -12.67 -7.14
N SER A 74 2.43 -12.09 -7.73
CA SER A 74 1.88 -10.77 -7.34
C SER A 74 1.42 -10.74 -5.87
N THR A 75 1.14 -11.89 -5.29
CA THR A 75 0.59 -12.06 -3.93
C THR A 75 1.37 -11.30 -2.86
N GLY A 76 2.71 -11.37 -2.86
CA GLY A 76 3.54 -10.66 -1.88
C GLY A 76 3.39 -9.15 -1.95
N PHE A 77 3.23 -8.60 -3.15
CA PHE A 77 3.00 -7.18 -3.37
C PHE A 77 1.61 -6.75 -2.90
N HIS A 78 0.59 -7.55 -3.18
CA HIS A 78 -0.77 -7.31 -2.71
C HIS A 78 -0.88 -7.37 -1.18
N VAL A 79 -0.17 -8.32 -0.54
CA VAL A 79 -0.09 -8.38 0.93
C VAL A 79 0.41 -7.06 1.52
N VAL A 80 1.46 -6.49 0.95
CA VAL A 80 2.00 -5.20 1.43
C VAL A 80 1.02 -4.06 1.18
N ASN A 81 0.38 -3.97 0.01
CA ASN A 81 -0.62 -2.94 -0.26
C ASN A 81 -1.80 -3.01 0.72
N ILE A 82 -2.34 -4.23 0.95
CA ILE A 82 -3.43 -4.43 1.90
C ILE A 82 -2.97 -4.08 3.32
N ALA A 83 -1.76 -4.47 3.72
CA ALA A 83 -1.23 -4.13 5.04
C ALA A 83 -1.09 -2.61 5.23
N LEU A 84 -0.59 -1.88 4.22
CA LEU A 84 -0.53 -0.41 4.23
C LEU A 84 -1.92 0.22 4.33
N HIS A 85 -2.88 -0.28 3.56
CA HIS A 85 -4.26 0.23 3.60
C HIS A 85 -4.92 -0.01 4.97
N LEU A 86 -4.71 -1.17 5.57
CA LEU A 86 -5.19 -1.46 6.92
C LEU A 86 -4.49 -0.60 7.98
N LEU A 87 -3.20 -0.33 7.83
CA LEU A 87 -2.48 0.60 8.70
C LEU A 87 -3.08 2.00 8.59
N ASN A 88 -3.31 2.51 7.38
CA ASN A 88 -3.95 3.80 7.16
C ASN A 88 -5.35 3.84 7.78
N THR A 89 -6.12 2.76 7.73
CA THR A 89 -7.42 2.65 8.39
C THR A 89 -7.30 2.84 9.91
N VAL A 90 -6.26 2.25 10.54
CA VAL A 90 -5.97 2.46 11.97
C VAL A 90 -5.56 3.90 12.25
N LEU A 91 -4.75 4.50 11.38
CA LEU A 91 -4.35 5.90 11.52
C LEU A 91 -5.54 6.85 11.41
N VAL A 92 -6.47 6.60 10.48
CA VAL A 92 -7.74 7.37 10.36
C VAL A 92 -8.55 7.24 11.64
N TYR A 93 -8.70 6.02 12.17
CA TYR A 93 -9.39 5.80 13.45
C TYR A 93 -8.75 6.60 14.59
N ALA A 94 -7.43 6.48 14.75
CA ALA A 94 -6.67 7.19 15.76
C ALA A 94 -6.76 8.72 15.60
N PHE A 95 -6.68 9.21 14.37
CA PHE A 95 -6.80 10.62 14.04
C PHE A 95 -8.15 11.19 14.47
N VAL A 96 -9.25 10.52 14.15
CA VAL A 96 -10.61 10.97 14.55
C VAL A 96 -10.77 10.94 16.07
N LEU A 97 -10.22 9.94 16.76
CA LEU A 97 -10.25 9.89 18.22
C LEU A 97 -9.46 11.04 18.86
N LEU A 98 -8.25 11.29 18.36
CA LEU A 98 -7.39 12.36 18.88
C LEU A 98 -8.01 13.74 18.66
N THR A 99 -8.50 14.00 17.46
CA THR A 99 -9.16 15.28 17.13
C THR A 99 -10.45 15.47 17.93
N GLY A 100 -11.25 14.43 18.12
CA GLY A 100 -12.43 14.45 18.97
C GLY A 100 -12.08 14.75 20.42
N GLY A 101 -11.02 14.15 20.94
CA GLY A 101 -10.53 14.42 22.30
C GLY A 101 -10.04 15.87 22.48
N LEU A 102 -9.29 16.40 21.51
CA LEU A 102 -8.84 17.79 21.51
C LEU A 102 -10.00 18.80 21.40
N ALA A 103 -11.06 18.44 20.70
CA ALA A 103 -12.28 19.24 20.58
C ALA A 103 -13.22 19.12 21.79
N GLY A 104 -12.86 18.36 22.82
CA GLY A 104 -13.69 18.15 24.00
C GLY A 104 -14.93 17.29 23.78
N ILE A 105 -14.97 16.52 22.68
CA ILE A 105 -16.09 15.63 22.36
C ILE A 105 -16.03 14.41 23.27
N GLU A 106 -17.15 14.08 23.89
CA GLU A 106 -17.25 12.91 24.76
C GLU A 106 -16.89 11.61 24.02
N ARG A 107 -16.19 10.70 24.70
CA ARG A 107 -15.77 9.42 24.12
C ARG A 107 -16.92 8.57 23.57
N ARG A 108 -18.10 8.66 24.17
CA ARG A 108 -19.30 7.96 23.69
C ARG A 108 -19.75 8.40 22.30
N VAL A 109 -19.34 9.59 21.85
CA VAL A 109 -19.62 10.12 20.51
C VAL A 109 -18.41 9.91 19.61
N SER A 110 -17.20 10.23 20.08
CA SER A 110 -15.97 10.17 19.27
C SER A 110 -15.59 8.73 18.89
N VAL A 111 -15.82 7.74 19.75
CA VAL A 111 -15.49 6.34 19.43
C VAL A 111 -16.35 5.77 18.29
N PRO A 112 -17.69 5.85 18.32
CA PRO A 112 -18.52 5.44 17.18
C PRO A 112 -18.22 6.24 15.91
N ALA A 113 -17.99 7.54 16.01
CA ALA A 113 -17.63 8.38 14.86
C ALA A 113 -16.31 7.92 14.22
N ALA A 114 -15.27 7.66 15.03
CA ALA A 114 -14.00 7.14 14.55
C ALA A 114 -14.17 5.76 13.88
N PHE A 115 -14.99 4.89 14.48
CA PHE A 115 -15.26 3.56 13.91
C PHE A 115 -15.97 3.68 12.55
N LEU A 116 -17.04 4.49 12.46
CA LEU A 116 -17.78 4.66 11.20
C LEU A 116 -16.92 5.30 10.11
N THR A 117 -16.11 6.31 10.46
CA THR A 117 -15.21 6.97 9.50
C THR A 117 -14.15 5.99 8.98
N SER A 118 -13.51 5.23 9.86
CA SER A 118 -12.50 4.24 9.45
C SER A 118 -13.11 3.07 8.69
N ALA A 119 -14.35 2.65 9.03
CA ALA A 119 -15.09 1.64 8.27
C ALA A 119 -15.46 2.15 6.88
N ALA A 120 -15.92 3.39 6.76
CA ALA A 120 -16.19 4.03 5.48
C ALA A 120 -14.91 4.13 4.64
N PHE A 121 -13.78 4.49 5.24
CA PHE A 121 -12.49 4.57 4.55
C PHE A 121 -12.05 3.20 4.01
N VAL A 122 -12.06 2.15 4.84
CA VAL A 122 -11.58 0.82 4.43
C VAL A 122 -12.48 0.15 3.39
N LEU A 123 -13.77 0.49 3.35
CA LEU A 123 -14.74 -0.09 2.43
C LEU A 123 -14.99 0.78 1.19
N HIS A 124 -14.40 1.97 1.13
CA HIS A 124 -14.71 2.90 0.05
C HIS A 124 -14.24 2.37 -1.31
N PRO A 125 -15.10 2.33 -2.34
CA PRO A 125 -14.77 1.77 -3.65
C PRO A 125 -13.56 2.42 -4.32
N LEU A 126 -13.31 3.71 -4.09
CA LEU A 126 -12.14 4.42 -4.64
C LEU A 126 -10.81 3.86 -4.11
N GLN A 127 -10.80 3.21 -2.96
CA GLN A 127 -9.59 2.59 -2.41
C GLN A 127 -9.20 1.31 -3.16
N THR A 128 -10.13 0.71 -3.91
CA THR A 128 -9.86 -0.51 -4.68
C THR A 128 -8.71 -0.27 -5.67
N GLU A 129 -8.68 0.87 -6.34
CA GLU A 129 -7.60 1.22 -7.26
C GLU A 129 -6.25 1.31 -6.52
N ALA A 130 -6.19 2.04 -5.41
CA ALA A 130 -4.96 2.20 -4.63
C ALA A 130 -4.45 0.88 -4.02
N VAL A 131 -5.34 -0.05 -3.66
CA VAL A 131 -4.99 -1.33 -3.05
C VAL A 131 -4.64 -2.40 -4.08
N THR A 132 -5.39 -2.48 -5.19
CA THR A 132 -5.28 -3.55 -6.18
C THR A 132 -4.17 -3.27 -7.20
N TYR A 133 -4.03 -2.02 -7.68
CA TYR A 133 -2.94 -1.66 -8.56
C TYR A 133 -1.65 -1.43 -7.78
N LEU A 134 -0.58 -2.14 -8.14
CA LEU A 134 0.70 -2.04 -7.44
C LEU A 134 1.38 -0.70 -7.68
N VAL A 135 1.25 -0.16 -8.89
CA VAL A 135 1.83 1.13 -9.29
C VAL A 135 1.30 2.29 -8.44
N THR A 136 0.06 2.18 -7.96
CA THR A 136 -0.59 3.20 -7.14
C THR A 136 -0.29 3.08 -5.65
N ARG A 137 0.62 2.18 -5.24
CA ARG A 137 1.11 2.07 -3.84
C ARG A 137 1.52 3.41 -3.24
N SER A 138 2.01 4.34 -4.06
CA SER A 138 2.37 5.69 -3.62
C SER A 138 1.18 6.53 -3.16
N MET A 139 -0.05 6.08 -3.39
CA MET A 139 -1.29 6.72 -2.93
C MET A 139 -1.78 6.14 -1.60
N LEU A 140 -1.22 5.02 -1.16
CA LEU A 140 -1.45 4.42 0.16
C LEU A 140 -0.59 5.08 1.23
#